data_ceaef17fd406f6d01dc0de0a37628e61
#
_entry.id   ceaef17fd406f6d01dc0de0a37628e61
#
_cell.length_a   1.000
_cell.length_b   1.000
_cell.length_c   1.000
_cell.angle_alpha   90.00
_cell.angle_beta   90.00
_cell.angle_gamma   90.00
#
_symmetry.space_group_name_H-M   'P 1'
#
loop_
_entity.id
_entity.type
_entity.pdbx_description
1 polymer ?
#
loop_
_entity_poly.entity_id
_entity_poly.type
_entity_poly.pdbx_seq_one_letter_code
_entity_poly.pdbx_strand_id
1 'polypeptide(L)'
;MPTWRNRLGRFSLTAWLAVAFSVLSLLLTLSLTLLSDRAASGNVREGIGANLAGLAQQTASRLDRSMAERYRELQLLAQRLPAASDAAAARQAMDAVQQSYPLYAWIGLTDNAGVVRSAAGGALEGVDVSSRPWYRHALDGQPMGEVHDIESLDTLQGRATPDAARGLDLAFPVRDVSGQPVGMLGALLSWRWADDVQAAVFGPVQRQRHIELLIVSNSGTVLLGPAGTVGTVLQLPSLAAAGRGESGHAREPWPDGETYLVGYSSDSGLESYPGMDWRVLVRQTLDEAYAPVDSLHRRLLLGGAVAALLFSLLGWWVARWITRPLHDLTGVARGIEAGYAVKAPATSAYREVSLLGNALNSLVASLQAQEAELRHSHAALERRVSERTAELRETVADLRANEERVQTVIDTAQEAFIGMDFDGVITDWNDQAEALFGWKRFEVLGQSLADTILPERLQTTFVMALAHFDITGEAPFAGQLIRRTVMDRHGKEMQVAFKVSLINTPDLKLFSAFVRPVSEDS
;
A
#
# COMPACT_ATOMS: atom_id res chain seq x y z
N MET A 1 -11.31 -23.26 -58.02
CA MET A 1 -12.05 -22.78 -56.86
C MET A 1 -13.53 -23.08 -57.07
N PRO A 2 -14.10 -24.12 -56.50
CA PRO A 2 -15.14 -24.03 -55.50
C PRO A 2 -15.29 -25.36 -54.73
N THR A 3 -14.81 -25.53 -53.53
CA THR A 3 -14.98 -26.81 -52.84
C THR A 3 -15.45 -26.69 -51.38
N TRP A 4 -15.55 -25.48 -50.84
CA TRP A 4 -15.97 -25.33 -49.45
C TRP A 4 -17.47 -24.99 -49.28
N ARG A 5 -18.13 -24.47 -50.31
CA ARG A 5 -19.58 -24.19 -50.31
C ARG A 5 -20.45 -25.46 -50.23
N ASN A 6 -19.97 -26.60 -50.73
CA ASN A 6 -20.71 -27.88 -50.67
C ASN A 6 -20.52 -28.70 -49.40
N ARG A 7 -19.57 -28.32 -48.53
CA ARG A 7 -19.42 -28.96 -47.19
C ARG A 7 -20.28 -28.33 -46.11
N LEU A 8 -20.71 -27.08 -46.30
CA LEU A 8 -21.55 -26.35 -45.34
C LEU A 8 -23.00 -26.81 -45.31
N GLY A 9 -23.50 -27.46 -46.36
CA GLY A 9 -24.87 -28.00 -46.45
C GLY A 9 -25.13 -29.28 -45.64
N ARG A 10 -24.12 -29.87 -45.00
CA ARG A 10 -24.27 -31.10 -44.19
C ARG A 10 -24.42 -30.88 -42.68
N PHE A 11 -24.26 -29.66 -42.20
CA PHE A 11 -24.45 -29.36 -40.80
C PHE A 11 -25.94 -29.11 -40.51
N SER A 12 -26.42 -29.71 -39.44
CA SER A 12 -27.78 -29.43 -38.96
C SER A 12 -27.89 -27.96 -38.52
N LEU A 13 -29.07 -27.36 -38.58
CA LEU A 13 -29.36 -26.00 -38.09
C LEU A 13 -28.88 -25.82 -36.64
N THR A 14 -28.97 -26.89 -35.84
CA THR A 14 -28.46 -26.97 -34.50
C THR A 14 -26.96 -26.73 -34.40
N ALA A 15 -26.21 -27.40 -35.30
CA ALA A 15 -24.74 -27.24 -35.32
C ALA A 15 -24.34 -25.82 -35.74
N TRP A 16 -25.07 -25.22 -36.69
CA TRP A 16 -24.83 -23.85 -37.14
C TRP A 16 -25.11 -22.82 -36.03
N LEU A 17 -26.24 -22.94 -35.34
CA LEU A 17 -26.58 -22.07 -34.22
C LEU A 17 -25.61 -22.25 -33.07
N ALA A 18 -25.25 -23.47 -32.69
CA ALA A 18 -24.29 -23.76 -31.65
C ALA A 18 -22.91 -23.15 -31.95
N VAL A 19 -22.43 -23.30 -33.19
CA VAL A 19 -21.16 -22.69 -33.64
C VAL A 19 -21.24 -21.16 -33.62
N ALA A 20 -22.33 -20.57 -34.14
CA ALA A 20 -22.52 -19.12 -34.17
C ALA A 20 -22.56 -18.53 -32.73
N PHE A 21 -23.29 -19.16 -31.81
CA PHE A 21 -23.34 -18.76 -30.39
C PHE A 21 -21.98 -18.93 -29.71
N SER A 22 -21.28 -20.04 -29.98
CA SER A 22 -19.95 -20.28 -29.41
C SER A 22 -18.93 -19.28 -29.91
N VAL A 23 -18.95 -18.95 -31.21
CA VAL A 23 -18.07 -17.94 -31.79
C VAL A 23 -18.39 -16.54 -31.24
N LEU A 24 -19.67 -16.19 -31.18
CA LEU A 24 -20.09 -14.89 -30.62
C LEU A 24 -19.70 -14.76 -29.16
N SER A 25 -19.94 -15.81 -28.34
CA SER A 25 -19.55 -15.85 -26.93
C SER A 25 -18.05 -15.74 -26.75
N LEU A 26 -17.28 -16.45 -27.58
CA LEU A 26 -15.83 -16.40 -27.57
C LEU A 26 -15.32 -15.00 -27.92
N LEU A 27 -15.86 -14.39 -28.98
CA LEU A 27 -15.49 -13.04 -29.40
C LEU A 27 -15.86 -11.99 -28.35
N LEU A 28 -17.04 -12.10 -27.75
CA LEU A 28 -17.50 -11.19 -26.70
C LEU A 28 -16.62 -11.32 -25.45
N THR A 29 -16.37 -12.55 -25.01
CA THR A 29 -15.53 -12.84 -23.85
C THR A 29 -14.08 -12.39 -24.10
N LEU A 30 -13.54 -12.67 -25.28
CA LEU A 30 -12.20 -12.22 -25.66
C LEU A 30 -12.12 -10.70 -25.71
N SER A 31 -13.09 -10.04 -26.32
CA SER A 31 -13.17 -8.57 -26.38
C SER A 31 -13.26 -7.95 -24.98
N LEU A 32 -14.12 -8.47 -24.13
CA LEU A 32 -14.29 -7.99 -22.75
C LEU A 32 -13.02 -8.22 -21.92
N THR A 33 -12.39 -9.40 -22.08
CA THR A 33 -11.14 -9.71 -21.38
C THR A 33 -10.01 -8.79 -21.83
N LEU A 34 -9.88 -8.55 -23.16
CA LEU A 34 -8.86 -7.64 -23.69
C LEU A 34 -9.09 -6.17 -23.30
N LEU A 35 -10.34 -5.72 -23.27
CA LEU A 35 -10.68 -4.36 -22.80
C LEU A 35 -10.40 -4.21 -21.30
N SER A 36 -10.85 -5.18 -20.50
CA SER A 36 -10.61 -5.20 -19.04
C SER A 36 -9.13 -5.27 -18.73
N ASP A 37 -8.38 -6.09 -19.46
CA ASP A 37 -6.94 -6.22 -19.29
C ASP A 37 -6.21 -4.89 -19.58
N ARG A 38 -6.52 -4.25 -20.71
CA ARG A 38 -5.92 -2.95 -21.04
C ARG A 38 -6.24 -1.87 -20.03
N ALA A 39 -7.50 -1.80 -19.57
CA ALA A 39 -7.91 -0.78 -18.61
C ALA A 39 -7.37 -1.04 -17.20
N ALA A 40 -7.41 -2.29 -16.73
CA ALA A 40 -6.97 -2.65 -15.38
C ALA A 40 -5.44 -2.71 -15.27
N SER A 41 -4.77 -3.31 -16.25
CA SER A 41 -3.31 -3.49 -16.21
C SER A 41 -2.55 -2.17 -16.30
N GLY A 42 -3.04 -1.21 -17.10
CA GLY A 42 -2.44 0.11 -17.20
C GLY A 42 -2.50 0.86 -15.87
N ASN A 43 -3.69 0.96 -15.30
CA ASN A 43 -3.91 1.69 -14.04
C ASN A 43 -3.18 1.04 -12.86
N VAL A 44 -3.12 -0.29 -12.80
CA VAL A 44 -2.42 -1.01 -11.72
C VAL A 44 -0.91 -0.83 -11.85
N ARG A 45 -0.35 -0.91 -13.06
CA ARG A 45 1.08 -0.68 -13.30
C ARG A 45 1.48 0.75 -12.93
N GLU A 46 0.71 1.73 -13.36
CA GLU A 46 0.90 3.13 -12.99
C GLU A 46 0.79 3.34 -11.48
N GLY A 47 -0.22 2.74 -10.84
CA GLY A 47 -0.40 2.78 -9.39
C GLY A 47 0.76 2.16 -8.61
N ILE A 48 1.36 1.07 -9.10
CA ILE A 48 2.53 0.45 -8.47
C ILE A 48 3.73 1.41 -8.59
N GLY A 49 3.97 1.98 -9.78
CA GLY A 49 5.03 2.95 -9.99
C GLY A 49 4.88 4.19 -9.11
N ALA A 50 3.66 4.76 -9.07
CA ALA A 50 3.35 5.90 -8.22
C ALA A 50 3.53 5.59 -6.71
N ASN A 51 3.24 4.36 -6.28
CA ASN A 51 3.48 3.94 -4.90
C ASN A 51 4.98 3.88 -4.58
N LEU A 52 5.82 3.33 -5.48
CA LEU A 52 7.27 3.33 -5.29
C LEU A 52 7.82 4.77 -5.27
N ALA A 53 7.33 5.65 -6.14
CA ALA A 53 7.69 7.07 -6.12
C ALA A 53 7.28 7.74 -4.81
N GLY A 54 6.08 7.46 -4.32
CA GLY A 54 5.60 7.95 -3.03
C GLY A 54 6.45 7.47 -1.85
N LEU A 55 6.89 6.21 -1.87
CA LEU A 55 7.82 5.67 -0.87
C LEU A 55 9.19 6.36 -0.95
N ALA A 56 9.73 6.59 -2.15
CA ALA A 56 10.99 7.31 -2.34
C ALA A 56 10.88 8.74 -1.79
N GLN A 57 9.81 9.45 -2.13
CA GLN A 57 9.56 10.80 -1.67
C GLN A 57 9.36 10.89 -0.15
N GLN A 58 8.58 9.96 0.43
CA GLN A 58 8.41 9.91 1.87
C GLN A 58 9.73 9.65 2.60
N THR A 59 10.57 8.80 2.02
CA THR A 59 11.89 8.49 2.58
C THR A 59 12.80 9.71 2.49
N ALA A 60 12.90 10.35 1.33
CA ALA A 60 13.66 11.57 1.16
C ALA A 60 13.23 12.65 2.16
N SER A 61 11.92 12.89 2.28
CA SER A 61 11.38 13.86 3.24
C SER A 61 11.62 13.50 4.71
N ARG A 62 11.75 12.22 5.03
CA ARG A 62 12.12 11.77 6.40
C ARG A 62 13.60 11.99 6.66
N LEU A 63 14.45 11.68 5.68
CA LEU A 63 15.88 11.94 5.75
C LEU A 63 16.13 13.43 5.94
N ASP A 64 15.50 14.27 5.13
CA ASP A 64 15.58 15.74 5.25
C ASP A 64 15.21 16.23 6.64
N ARG A 65 14.06 15.82 7.16
CA ARG A 65 13.62 16.23 8.49
C ARG A 65 14.58 15.78 9.58
N SER A 66 15.00 14.52 9.53
CA SER A 66 15.92 13.99 10.52
C SER A 66 17.26 14.72 10.48
N MET A 67 17.77 15.02 9.28
CA MET A 67 19.02 15.76 9.12
C MET A 67 18.87 17.24 9.50
N ALA A 68 17.77 17.87 9.14
CA ALA A 68 17.51 19.27 9.53
C ALA A 68 17.46 19.44 11.06
N GLU A 69 16.89 18.46 11.77
CA GLU A 69 16.91 18.45 13.24
C GLU A 69 18.34 18.39 13.79
N ARG A 70 19.18 17.47 13.28
CA ARG A 70 20.58 17.31 13.71
C ARG A 70 21.42 18.55 13.33
N TYR A 71 21.22 19.03 12.12
CA TYR A 71 21.88 20.25 11.66
C TYR A 71 21.57 21.45 12.57
N ARG A 72 20.29 21.68 12.88
CA ARG A 72 19.86 22.76 13.76
C ARG A 72 20.35 22.59 15.20
N GLU A 73 20.30 21.36 15.72
CA GLU A 73 20.78 21.04 17.05
C GLU A 73 22.27 21.39 17.23
N LEU A 74 23.11 20.94 16.29
CA LEU A 74 24.55 21.23 16.32
C LEU A 74 24.83 22.71 16.08
N GLN A 75 24.09 23.37 15.17
CA GLN A 75 24.21 24.79 14.95
C GLN A 75 23.89 25.60 16.22
N LEU A 76 22.82 25.24 16.92
CA LEU A 76 22.47 25.86 18.20
C LEU A 76 23.47 25.55 19.30
N LEU A 77 24.00 24.32 19.32
CA LEU A 77 25.07 23.95 20.26
C LEU A 77 26.31 24.81 19.99
N ALA A 78 26.74 24.93 18.73
CA ALA A 78 27.90 25.76 18.36
C ALA A 78 27.73 27.24 18.77
N GLN A 79 26.51 27.77 18.68
CA GLN A 79 26.19 29.14 19.11
C GLN A 79 26.20 29.31 20.64
N ARG A 80 25.93 28.26 21.41
CA ARG A 80 25.83 28.30 22.89
C ARG A 80 27.11 27.86 23.59
N LEU A 81 28.02 27.19 22.89
CA LEU A 81 29.27 26.78 23.49
C LEU A 81 30.05 28.00 23.99
N PRO A 82 30.53 27.97 25.23
CA PRO A 82 31.43 29.03 25.69
C PRO A 82 32.69 29.04 24.81
N ALA A 83 33.23 30.26 24.59
CA ALA A 83 34.53 30.38 23.94
C ALA A 83 35.51 29.40 24.58
N ALA A 84 36.52 28.93 23.85
CA ALA A 84 37.46 27.85 24.22
C ALA A 84 38.12 27.96 25.63
N SER A 85 37.78 28.98 26.39
CA SER A 85 38.26 29.23 27.76
C SER A 85 37.62 28.34 28.83
N ASP A 86 36.44 27.75 28.59
CA ASP A 86 35.79 26.83 29.55
C ASP A 86 35.58 25.45 28.88
N ALA A 87 36.66 24.72 28.75
CA ALA A 87 36.64 23.39 28.15
C ALA A 87 35.79 22.37 28.94
N ALA A 88 35.61 22.59 30.24
CA ALA A 88 34.82 21.70 31.08
C ALA A 88 33.31 21.89 30.80
N ALA A 89 32.83 23.13 30.74
CA ALA A 89 31.44 23.42 30.38
C ALA A 89 31.12 22.99 28.96
N ALA A 90 32.05 23.21 28.02
CA ALA A 90 31.90 22.74 26.64
C ALA A 90 31.78 21.20 26.57
N ARG A 91 32.63 20.46 27.30
CA ARG A 91 32.54 19.01 27.39
C ARG A 91 31.19 18.57 27.95
N GLN A 92 30.77 19.15 29.08
CA GLN A 92 29.50 18.80 29.70
C GLN A 92 28.30 19.00 28.76
N ALA A 93 28.30 20.10 27.97
CA ALA A 93 27.26 20.34 26.99
C ALA A 93 27.26 19.29 25.86
N MET A 94 28.46 18.92 25.35
CA MET A 94 28.61 17.89 24.33
C MET A 94 28.27 16.50 24.85
N ASP A 95 28.67 16.17 26.09
CA ASP A 95 28.30 14.91 26.76
C ASP A 95 26.79 14.78 26.88
N ALA A 96 26.09 15.85 27.28
CA ALA A 96 24.64 15.85 27.41
C ALA A 96 23.95 15.58 26.07
N VAL A 97 24.44 16.18 24.97
CA VAL A 97 23.92 15.92 23.62
C VAL A 97 24.20 14.49 23.20
N GLN A 98 25.42 14.00 23.36
CA GLN A 98 25.79 12.64 22.96
C GLN A 98 25.04 11.58 23.77
N GLN A 99 24.81 11.80 25.06
CA GLN A 99 24.00 10.91 25.90
C GLN A 99 22.53 10.91 25.51
N SER A 100 22.00 12.08 25.14
CA SER A 100 20.61 12.20 24.67
C SER A 100 20.40 11.57 23.29
N TYR A 101 21.44 11.57 22.47
CA TYR A 101 21.41 11.08 21.09
C TYR A 101 22.61 10.16 20.79
N PRO A 102 22.49 8.87 21.09
CA PRO A 102 23.58 7.89 20.90
C PRO A 102 24.07 7.71 19.45
N LEU A 103 23.36 8.34 18.50
CA LEU A 103 23.74 8.34 17.09
C LEU A 103 24.97 9.21 16.82
N TYR A 104 25.34 10.13 17.69
CA TYR A 104 26.61 10.84 17.58
C TYR A 104 27.75 9.95 18.05
N ALA A 105 28.54 9.46 17.09
CA ALA A 105 29.72 8.66 17.38
C ALA A 105 30.80 9.50 18.06
N TRP A 106 30.88 10.80 17.70
CA TRP A 106 31.80 11.77 18.29
C TRP A 106 31.24 13.19 18.17
N ILE A 107 31.52 14.00 19.19
CA ILE A 107 31.29 15.45 19.18
C ILE A 107 32.49 16.10 19.85
N GLY A 108 33.11 17.09 19.19
CA GLY A 108 34.28 17.77 19.73
C GLY A 108 34.42 19.22 19.23
N LEU A 109 35.06 20.03 20.04
CA LEU A 109 35.37 21.42 19.80
C LEU A 109 36.87 21.55 19.51
N THR A 110 37.23 22.13 18.36
CA THR A 110 38.62 22.47 18.02
C THR A 110 38.91 23.94 18.27
N ASP A 111 40.15 24.28 18.31
CA ASP A 111 40.60 25.66 18.11
C ASP A 111 40.74 26.00 16.61
N ASN A 112 41.16 27.24 16.32
CA ASN A 112 41.37 27.72 14.95
C ASN A 112 42.57 27.05 14.24
N ALA A 113 43.44 26.37 14.99
CA ALA A 113 44.55 25.57 14.40
C ALA A 113 44.11 24.14 14.07
N GLY A 114 42.87 23.75 14.41
CA GLY A 114 42.35 22.39 14.18
C GLY A 114 42.69 21.41 15.28
N VAL A 115 43.17 21.85 16.44
CA VAL A 115 43.47 20.97 17.58
C VAL A 115 42.20 20.80 18.43
N VAL A 116 41.80 19.57 18.69
CA VAL A 116 40.63 19.27 19.55
C VAL A 116 40.93 19.71 20.99
N ARG A 117 40.18 20.68 21.48
CA ARG A 117 40.32 21.25 22.83
C ARG A 117 39.40 20.62 23.85
N SER A 118 38.26 20.17 23.40
CA SER A 118 37.28 19.49 24.26
C SER A 118 36.44 18.57 23.41
N ALA A 119 36.05 17.43 23.93
CA ALA A 119 35.19 16.48 23.25
C ALA A 119 34.31 15.71 24.25
N ALA A 120 33.17 15.24 23.78
CA ALA A 120 32.34 14.32 24.55
C ALA A 120 33.13 13.05 24.91
N GLY A 121 33.07 12.64 26.16
CA GLY A 121 33.88 11.54 26.68
C GLY A 121 35.38 11.76 26.62
N GLY A 122 35.89 12.94 26.26
CA GLY A 122 37.29 13.26 26.14
C GLY A 122 37.97 12.66 24.90
N ALA A 123 37.24 12.16 23.95
CA ALA A 123 37.77 11.47 22.78
C ALA A 123 38.49 12.42 21.82
N LEU A 124 39.70 12.06 21.39
CA LEU A 124 40.57 12.81 20.46
C LEU A 124 41.08 14.17 21.01
N GLU A 125 40.94 14.47 22.30
CA GLU A 125 41.48 15.71 22.85
C GLU A 125 42.98 15.80 22.65
N GLY A 126 43.45 16.95 22.21
CA GLY A 126 44.85 17.21 21.88
C GLY A 126 45.25 16.74 20.47
N VAL A 127 44.41 16.06 19.73
CA VAL A 127 44.68 15.60 18.36
C VAL A 127 44.45 16.74 17.37
N ASP A 128 45.37 16.88 16.42
CA ASP A 128 45.22 17.81 15.26
C ASP A 128 44.36 17.16 14.18
N VAL A 129 43.23 17.77 13.90
CA VAL A 129 42.27 17.35 12.86
C VAL A 129 42.21 18.33 11.67
N SER A 130 43.13 19.28 11.57
CA SER A 130 43.17 20.29 10.50
C SER A 130 43.31 19.68 9.09
N SER A 131 43.90 18.50 8.99
CA SER A 131 44.01 17.76 7.73
C SER A 131 42.75 17.01 7.32
N ARG A 132 41.77 16.87 8.22
CA ARG A 132 40.53 16.12 7.96
C ARG A 132 39.65 16.83 6.96
N PRO A 133 39.01 16.10 6.05
CA PRO A 133 38.14 16.70 5.03
C PRO A 133 37.02 17.57 5.64
N TRP A 134 36.35 17.11 6.68
CA TRP A 134 35.26 17.84 7.32
C TRP A 134 35.70 19.21 7.88
N TYR A 135 36.91 19.27 8.47
CA TYR A 135 37.42 20.52 9.01
C TYR A 135 37.69 21.54 7.90
N ARG A 136 38.29 21.08 6.78
CA ARG A 136 38.57 21.94 5.61
C ARG A 136 37.26 22.41 4.94
N HIS A 137 36.31 21.49 4.73
CA HIS A 137 35.00 21.86 4.15
C HIS A 137 34.28 22.88 5.02
N ALA A 138 34.34 22.74 6.34
CA ALA A 138 33.72 23.71 7.25
C ALA A 138 34.40 25.09 7.21
N LEU A 139 35.72 25.16 7.01
CA LEU A 139 36.43 26.42 6.77
C LEU A 139 35.98 27.10 5.47
N ASP A 140 35.67 26.32 4.43
CA ASP A 140 35.15 26.79 3.15
C ASP A 140 33.62 27.12 3.21
N GLY A 141 33.02 27.08 4.39
CA GLY A 141 31.60 27.37 4.60
C GLY A 141 30.66 26.22 4.24
N GLN A 142 31.18 25.02 4.07
CA GLN A 142 30.43 23.78 3.84
C GLN A 142 30.33 22.99 5.15
N PRO A 143 29.23 23.13 5.92
CA PRO A 143 29.13 22.55 7.26
C PRO A 143 28.91 21.03 7.28
N MET A 144 28.78 20.41 6.12
CA MET A 144 28.53 18.97 5.98
C MET A 144 29.58 18.32 5.10
N GLY A 145 30.10 17.18 5.55
CA GLY A 145 30.99 16.32 4.79
C GLY A 145 30.27 15.26 3.99
N GLU A 146 31.03 14.39 3.34
CA GLU A 146 30.50 13.20 2.68
C GLU A 146 30.41 12.04 3.67
N VAL A 147 29.56 11.04 3.35
CA VAL A 147 29.51 9.79 4.10
C VAL A 147 30.79 8.99 3.83
N HIS A 148 31.49 8.64 4.88
CA HIS A 148 32.76 7.92 4.82
C HIS A 148 32.86 6.81 5.85
N ASP A 149 33.83 5.92 5.68
CA ASP A 149 34.10 4.86 6.64
C ASP A 149 34.79 5.41 7.90
N ILE A 150 34.33 4.98 9.08
CA ILE A 150 34.84 5.47 10.38
C ILE A 150 36.15 4.78 10.80
N GLU A 151 36.76 3.97 9.94
CA GLU A 151 38.00 3.22 10.28
C GLU A 151 39.06 4.05 11.01
N SER A 152 39.10 5.36 10.77
CA SER A 152 40.12 6.24 11.36
C SER A 152 39.84 6.67 12.80
N LEU A 153 38.60 6.57 13.31
CA LEU A 153 38.29 6.93 14.70
C LEU A 153 38.61 5.78 15.67
N ASP A 154 38.31 4.54 15.28
CA ASP A 154 38.61 3.35 16.06
C ASP A 154 40.11 3.10 16.19
N THR A 155 40.88 3.39 15.14
CA THR A 155 42.33 3.31 15.16
C THR A 155 42.96 4.31 16.15
N LEU A 156 42.34 5.48 16.31
CA LEU A 156 42.81 6.52 17.23
C LEU A 156 42.38 6.29 18.69
N GLN A 157 41.32 5.50 18.94
CA GLN A 157 40.85 5.17 20.29
C GLN A 157 41.29 3.80 20.79
N GLY A 158 41.93 2.97 19.97
CA GLY A 158 42.36 1.62 20.34
C GLY A 158 41.23 0.64 20.62
N ARG A 159 40.01 0.93 20.12
CA ARG A 159 38.80 0.11 20.23
C ARG A 159 38.37 -0.33 18.84
N ALA A 160 38.74 -1.55 18.46
CA ALA A 160 38.17 -2.16 17.27
C ALA A 160 36.72 -2.52 17.50
N THR A 161 35.77 -1.82 16.84
CA THR A 161 34.39 -2.28 16.71
C THR A 161 34.29 -3.15 15.46
N PRO A 162 33.61 -4.33 15.55
CA PRO A 162 33.64 -5.33 14.46
C PRO A 162 32.84 -4.95 13.22
N ASP A 163 32.01 -3.90 13.27
CA ASP A 163 31.25 -3.42 12.13
C ASP A 163 31.88 -2.13 11.61
N ALA A 164 32.32 -2.12 10.36
CA ALA A 164 32.78 -0.95 9.61
C ALA A 164 31.65 0.10 9.65
N ALA A 165 31.65 0.91 10.70
CA ALA A 165 30.65 1.93 10.89
C ALA A 165 30.97 3.07 9.93
N ARG A 166 30.02 3.43 9.07
CA ARG A 166 30.07 4.65 8.28
C ARG A 166 29.50 5.81 9.07
N GLY A 167 29.94 6.99 8.75
CA GLY A 167 29.49 8.20 9.39
C GLY A 167 29.43 9.37 8.45
N LEU A 168 28.74 10.38 8.92
CA LEU A 168 28.58 11.67 8.28
C LEU A 168 29.11 12.75 9.19
N ASP A 169 30.03 13.56 8.67
CA ASP A 169 30.58 14.68 9.41
C ASP A 169 29.68 15.92 9.28
N LEU A 170 29.48 16.59 10.42
CA LEU A 170 28.87 17.92 10.48
C LEU A 170 29.83 18.83 11.25
N ALA A 171 30.03 20.06 10.78
CA ALA A 171 30.87 20.99 11.47
C ALA A 171 30.35 22.43 11.37
N PHE A 172 30.42 23.14 12.48
CA PHE A 172 29.92 24.51 12.58
C PHE A 172 30.97 25.40 13.26
N PRO A 173 31.16 26.62 12.75
CA PRO A 173 32.05 27.56 13.40
C PRO A 173 31.48 27.99 14.76
N VAL A 174 32.32 27.92 15.79
CA VAL A 174 32.02 28.49 17.09
C VAL A 174 32.61 29.89 17.12
N ARG A 175 31.78 30.86 17.53
CA ARG A 175 32.12 32.26 17.55
C ARG A 175 32.13 32.82 18.96
N ASP A 176 33.01 33.77 19.19
CA ASP A 176 33.01 34.52 20.45
C ASP A 176 31.88 35.57 20.48
N VAL A 177 31.80 36.31 21.58
CA VAL A 177 30.82 37.38 21.77
C VAL A 177 30.99 38.54 20.79
N SER A 178 32.16 38.66 20.14
CA SER A 178 32.47 39.65 19.10
C SER A 178 32.15 39.15 17.68
N GLY A 179 31.69 37.88 17.55
CA GLY A 179 31.37 37.22 16.30
C GLY A 179 32.57 36.63 15.57
N GLN A 180 33.78 36.68 16.17
CA GLN A 180 34.98 36.08 15.56
C GLN A 180 34.99 34.56 15.77
N PRO A 181 35.40 33.78 14.76
CA PRO A 181 35.55 32.35 14.89
C PRO A 181 36.67 32.01 15.87
N VAL A 182 36.38 31.21 16.88
CA VAL A 182 37.34 30.77 17.89
C VAL A 182 37.64 29.28 17.79
N GLY A 183 36.97 28.58 16.90
CA GLY A 183 37.17 27.15 16.63
C GLY A 183 36.00 26.58 15.83
N MET A 184 35.99 25.26 15.74
CA MET A 184 34.93 24.50 15.06
C MET A 184 34.34 23.46 16.00
N LEU A 185 33.04 23.40 16.07
CA LEU A 185 32.31 22.25 16.58
C LEU A 185 32.19 21.22 15.48
N GLY A 186 32.87 20.09 15.64
CA GLY A 186 32.72 18.92 14.76
C GLY A 186 31.86 17.85 15.42
N ALA A 187 31.05 17.17 14.65
CA ALA A 187 30.31 16.00 15.06
C ALA A 187 30.33 14.92 13.98
N LEU A 188 30.52 13.69 14.39
CA LEU A 188 30.40 12.51 13.54
C LEU A 188 29.12 11.80 13.86
N LEU A 189 28.19 11.81 12.91
CA LEU A 189 26.92 11.11 13.01
C LEU A 189 27.08 9.70 12.47
N SER A 190 26.78 8.67 13.26
CA SER A 190 26.79 7.28 12.83
C SER A 190 25.74 7.04 11.74
N TRP A 191 26.12 6.35 10.67
CA TRP A 191 25.22 6.03 9.55
C TRP A 191 24.04 5.10 9.95
N ARG A 192 24.09 4.51 11.16
CA ARG A 192 22.99 3.67 11.72
C ARG A 192 21.62 4.33 11.70
N TRP A 193 21.56 5.65 11.79
CA TRP A 193 20.28 6.34 11.68
C TRP A 193 19.61 6.16 10.31
N ALA A 194 20.39 6.01 9.24
CA ALA A 194 19.85 5.73 7.91
C ALA A 194 19.28 4.31 7.84
N ASP A 195 19.93 3.35 8.50
CA ASP A 195 19.41 2.00 8.67
C ASP A 195 18.11 1.98 9.48
N ASP A 196 18.02 2.81 10.54
CA ASP A 196 16.82 2.96 11.35
C ASP A 196 15.67 3.57 10.54
N VAL A 197 15.95 4.58 9.70
CA VAL A 197 14.96 5.15 8.77
C VAL A 197 14.49 4.10 7.78
N GLN A 198 15.43 3.32 7.22
CA GLN A 198 15.09 2.21 6.34
C GLN A 198 14.18 1.19 7.05
N ALA A 199 14.57 0.74 8.23
CA ALA A 199 13.80 -0.22 9.01
C ALA A 199 12.40 0.30 9.35
N ALA A 200 12.29 1.58 9.69
CA ALA A 200 11.01 2.22 10.06
C ALA A 200 10.06 2.37 8.86
N VAL A 201 10.59 2.66 7.68
CA VAL A 201 9.76 2.85 6.46
C VAL A 201 9.46 1.51 5.78
N PHE A 202 10.47 0.65 5.67
CA PHE A 202 10.40 -0.55 4.84
C PHE A 202 10.22 -1.84 5.61
N GLY A 203 10.52 -1.89 6.91
CA GLY A 203 10.45 -3.11 7.71
C GLY A 203 9.15 -3.91 7.57
N PRO A 204 7.97 -3.28 7.52
CA PRO A 204 6.70 -3.97 7.25
C PRO A 204 6.49 -4.35 5.77
N VAL A 205 6.99 -3.53 4.84
CA VAL A 205 6.71 -3.64 3.40
C VAL A 205 7.73 -4.54 2.70
N GLN A 206 8.98 -4.48 3.12
CA GLN A 206 10.11 -5.20 2.53
C GLN A 206 9.93 -6.73 2.63
N ARG A 207 9.40 -7.22 3.76
CA ARG A 207 9.16 -8.65 3.99
C ARG A 207 8.06 -9.25 3.11
N GLN A 208 7.14 -8.43 2.60
CA GLN A 208 5.99 -8.90 1.82
C GLN A 208 6.14 -8.69 0.31
N ARG A 209 7.01 -7.77 -0.14
CA ARG A 209 7.03 -7.33 -1.54
C ARG A 209 8.42 -7.24 -2.18
N HIS A 210 9.50 -7.66 -1.50
CA HIS A 210 10.88 -7.57 -2.00
C HIS A 210 11.22 -6.18 -2.58
N ILE A 211 10.79 -5.12 -1.88
CA ILE A 211 11.09 -3.75 -2.25
C ILE A 211 12.44 -3.39 -1.62
N GLU A 212 13.33 -2.84 -2.42
CA GLU A 212 14.65 -2.44 -2.01
C GLU A 212 14.80 -0.92 -2.03
N LEU A 213 15.36 -0.38 -0.96
CA LEU A 213 15.71 1.04 -0.84
C LEU A 213 17.18 1.23 -1.13
N LEU A 214 17.49 2.25 -1.91
CA LEU A 214 18.86 2.76 -2.08
C LEU A 214 18.89 4.26 -1.78
N ILE A 215 19.92 4.69 -1.05
CA ILE A 215 20.28 6.08 -0.90
C ILE A 215 21.60 6.26 -1.65
N VAL A 216 21.63 7.22 -2.56
CA VAL A 216 22.74 7.44 -3.48
C VAL A 216 23.19 8.90 -3.35
N SER A 217 24.51 9.12 -3.30
CA SER A 217 25.08 10.47 -3.28
C SER A 217 24.86 11.20 -4.61
N ASN A 218 25.18 12.48 -4.65
CA ASN A 218 25.14 13.28 -5.87
C ASN A 218 26.14 12.77 -6.94
N SER A 219 27.25 12.13 -6.51
CA SER A 219 28.23 11.49 -7.40
C SER A 219 27.76 10.16 -7.99
N GLY A 220 26.61 9.63 -7.56
CA GLY A 220 26.09 8.33 -7.97
C GLY A 220 26.55 7.16 -7.10
N THR A 221 27.29 7.40 -6.02
CA THR A 221 27.76 6.34 -5.11
C THR A 221 26.64 5.87 -4.19
N VAL A 222 26.41 4.58 -4.10
CA VAL A 222 25.40 3.98 -3.21
C VAL A 222 25.90 4.07 -1.77
N LEU A 223 25.17 4.85 -0.97
CA LEU A 223 25.45 5.05 0.46
C LEU A 223 24.74 4.00 1.32
N LEU A 224 23.55 3.60 0.92
CA LEU A 224 22.74 2.58 1.58
C LEU A 224 22.00 1.79 0.52
N GLY A 225 21.92 0.48 0.68
CA GLY A 225 21.24 -0.40 -0.27
C GLY A 225 21.42 -1.87 0.09
N PRO A 226 20.94 -2.78 -0.75
CA PRO A 226 21.12 -4.21 -0.60
C PRO A 226 22.60 -4.61 -0.50
N ALA A 227 22.85 -5.76 0.10
CA ALA A 227 24.21 -6.29 0.25
C ALA A 227 24.93 -6.36 -1.12
N GLY A 228 26.16 -5.86 -1.18
CA GLY A 228 26.98 -5.84 -2.39
C GLY A 228 26.75 -4.63 -3.32
N THR A 229 25.76 -3.77 -3.08
CA THR A 229 25.56 -2.54 -3.87
C THR A 229 26.23 -1.33 -3.27
N VAL A 230 26.39 -1.32 -1.95
CA VAL A 230 26.97 -0.21 -1.21
C VAL A 230 28.41 0.07 -1.67
N GLY A 231 28.73 1.35 -1.92
CA GLY A 231 30.03 1.79 -2.44
C GLY A 231 30.16 1.70 -3.96
N THR A 232 29.23 1.07 -4.66
CA THR A 232 29.23 1.06 -6.13
C THR A 232 28.72 2.40 -6.69
N VAL A 233 29.18 2.76 -7.88
CA VAL A 233 28.72 3.96 -8.59
C VAL A 233 27.68 3.58 -9.63
N LEU A 234 26.50 4.14 -9.51
CA LEU A 234 25.39 3.91 -10.43
C LEU A 234 25.24 5.08 -11.40
N GLN A 235 24.94 4.76 -12.66
CA GLN A 235 24.59 5.72 -13.70
C GLN A 235 23.25 5.31 -14.29
N LEU A 236 22.16 5.87 -13.75
CA LEU A 236 20.80 5.50 -14.10
C LEU A 236 20.00 6.74 -14.53
N PRO A 237 19.07 6.61 -15.47
CA PRO A 237 18.17 7.71 -15.86
C PRO A 237 17.37 8.27 -14.67
N SER A 238 16.91 7.41 -13.75
CA SER A 238 16.21 7.80 -12.54
C SER A 238 17.07 8.68 -11.61
N LEU A 239 18.37 8.37 -11.47
CA LEU A 239 19.31 9.20 -10.72
C LEU A 239 19.51 10.56 -11.37
N ALA A 240 19.57 10.61 -12.70
CA ALA A 240 19.71 11.88 -13.42
C ALA A 240 18.44 12.74 -13.27
N ALA A 241 17.25 12.12 -13.29
CA ALA A 241 15.97 12.80 -13.06
C ALA A 241 15.87 13.32 -11.61
N ALA A 242 16.17 12.48 -10.63
CA ALA A 242 16.21 12.88 -9.22
C ALA A 242 17.19 14.04 -8.99
N GLY A 243 18.37 14.01 -9.62
CA GLY A 243 19.35 15.09 -9.55
C GLY A 243 18.89 16.43 -10.14
N ARG A 244 17.82 16.45 -10.94
CA ARG A 244 17.14 17.68 -11.39
C ARG A 244 16.01 18.11 -10.45
N GLY A 245 15.83 17.43 -9.32
CA GLY A 245 14.73 17.68 -8.38
C GLY A 245 13.40 17.05 -8.80
N GLU A 246 13.42 16.15 -9.81
CA GLU A 246 12.22 15.45 -10.25
C GLU A 246 11.94 14.25 -9.33
N SER A 247 10.66 14.00 -9.05
CA SER A 247 10.20 12.80 -8.37
C SER A 247 9.24 12.04 -9.26
N GLY A 248 9.36 10.73 -9.31
CA GLY A 248 8.53 9.92 -10.19
C GLY A 248 8.93 8.46 -10.15
N HIS A 249 8.50 7.74 -11.18
CA HIS A 249 8.91 6.36 -11.36
C HIS A 249 9.36 6.11 -12.80
N ALA A 250 10.24 5.12 -12.97
CA ALA A 250 10.77 4.71 -14.26
C ALA A 250 10.96 3.20 -14.30
N ARG A 251 10.94 2.67 -15.51
CA ARG A 251 11.38 1.29 -15.77
C ARG A 251 12.75 1.37 -16.44
N GLU A 252 13.74 0.75 -15.81
CA GLU A 252 15.11 0.84 -16.29
C GLU A 252 15.92 -0.45 -16.05
N PRO A 253 16.85 -0.79 -16.95
CA PRO A 253 17.78 -1.88 -16.75
C PRO A 253 18.89 -1.46 -15.77
N TRP A 254 19.32 -2.39 -14.93
CA TRP A 254 20.36 -2.18 -13.95
C TRP A 254 21.65 -2.95 -14.30
N PRO A 255 22.79 -2.61 -13.66
CA PRO A 255 24.08 -3.27 -13.94
C PRO A 255 24.13 -4.76 -13.62
N ASP A 256 23.23 -5.25 -12.77
CA ASP A 256 23.05 -6.67 -12.45
C ASP A 256 22.38 -7.48 -13.57
N GLY A 257 21.94 -6.81 -14.64
CA GLY A 257 21.25 -7.41 -15.81
C GLY A 257 19.75 -7.52 -15.67
N GLU A 258 19.21 -7.23 -14.49
CA GLU A 258 17.77 -7.24 -14.23
C GLU A 258 17.12 -5.89 -14.62
N THR A 259 15.82 -5.93 -14.87
CA THR A 259 15.03 -4.72 -15.11
C THR A 259 14.17 -4.45 -13.88
N TYR A 260 14.25 -3.23 -13.39
CA TYR A 260 13.50 -2.80 -12.21
C TYR A 260 12.47 -1.74 -12.57
N LEU A 261 11.39 -1.74 -11.78
CA LEU A 261 10.52 -0.58 -11.62
C LEU A 261 11.06 0.22 -10.45
N VAL A 262 11.43 1.47 -10.71
CA VAL A 262 12.15 2.33 -9.76
C VAL A 262 11.31 3.56 -9.48
N GLY A 263 10.95 3.78 -8.22
CA GLY A 263 10.49 5.06 -7.72
C GLY A 263 11.69 5.89 -7.30
N TYR A 264 11.74 7.16 -7.65
CA TYR A 264 12.86 8.04 -7.34
C TYR A 264 12.41 9.39 -6.81
N SER A 265 13.23 9.95 -5.95
CA SER A 265 13.11 11.30 -5.40
C SER A 265 14.49 11.79 -4.95
N SER A 266 14.65 13.07 -4.76
CA SER A 266 15.83 13.66 -4.11
C SER A 266 15.44 14.32 -2.80
N ASP A 267 16.43 14.50 -1.93
CA ASP A 267 16.30 15.47 -0.85
C ASP A 267 16.26 16.89 -1.45
N SER A 268 15.62 17.80 -0.75
CA SER A 268 15.48 19.19 -1.19
C SER A 268 15.96 20.18 -0.13
N GLY A 269 16.45 19.63 1.00
CA GLY A 269 16.72 20.43 2.17
C GLY A 269 15.45 20.91 2.88
N LEU A 270 15.60 21.50 4.03
CA LEU A 270 14.49 22.01 4.84
C LEU A 270 14.92 23.23 5.66
N GLU A 271 14.25 24.37 5.47
CA GLU A 271 14.54 25.62 6.18
C GLU A 271 16.01 26.05 6.06
N SER A 272 16.79 26.02 7.17
CA SER A 272 18.21 26.36 7.20
C SER A 272 19.15 25.23 6.80
N TYR A 273 18.63 24.01 6.65
CA TYR A 273 19.36 22.84 6.20
C TYR A 273 19.38 22.77 4.68
N PRO A 274 20.56 22.86 4.03
CA PRO A 274 20.63 23.00 2.58
C PRO A 274 20.33 21.69 1.81
N GLY A 275 20.23 20.54 2.50
CA GLY A 275 20.20 19.22 1.86
C GLY A 275 21.58 18.64 1.66
N MET A 276 21.64 17.35 1.32
CA MET A 276 22.86 16.60 1.00
C MET A 276 22.92 16.20 -0.46
N ASP A 277 21.95 16.62 -1.28
CA ASP A 277 21.76 16.19 -2.68
C ASP A 277 21.67 14.65 -2.80
N TRP A 278 21.15 14.00 -1.76
CA TRP A 278 20.95 12.57 -1.80
C TRP A 278 19.76 12.21 -2.70
N ARG A 279 19.92 11.13 -3.41
CA ARG A 279 18.89 10.58 -4.29
C ARG A 279 18.38 9.30 -3.68
N VAL A 280 17.09 9.24 -3.49
CA VAL A 280 16.42 8.08 -2.92
C VAL A 280 15.77 7.30 -4.04
N LEU A 281 16.18 6.04 -4.19
CA LEU A 281 15.60 5.10 -5.11
C LEU A 281 14.89 3.99 -4.33
N VAL A 282 13.71 3.65 -4.76
CA VAL A 282 12.95 2.50 -4.26
C VAL A 282 12.67 1.60 -5.44
N ARG A 283 13.32 0.43 -5.48
CA ARG A 283 13.23 -0.47 -6.62
C ARG A 283 12.55 -1.78 -6.27
N GLN A 284 11.94 -2.36 -7.27
CA GLN A 284 11.40 -3.71 -7.23
C GLN A 284 11.64 -4.36 -8.58
N THR A 285 11.98 -5.67 -8.60
CA THR A 285 12.11 -6.38 -9.88
C THR A 285 10.79 -6.31 -10.65
N LEU A 286 10.87 -6.20 -11.96
CA LEU A 286 9.69 -6.02 -12.80
C LEU A 286 8.70 -7.17 -12.65
N ASP A 287 9.23 -8.39 -12.53
CA ASP A 287 8.43 -9.62 -12.39
C ASP A 287 7.65 -9.62 -11.06
N GLU A 288 8.28 -9.22 -9.96
CA GLU A 288 7.62 -9.14 -8.67
C GLU A 288 6.64 -7.97 -8.59
N ALA A 289 7.02 -6.81 -9.14
CA ALA A 289 6.15 -5.64 -9.19
C ALA A 289 4.85 -5.95 -9.96
N TYR A 290 4.95 -6.70 -11.07
CA TYR A 290 3.81 -7.03 -11.91
C TYR A 290 3.16 -8.38 -11.61
N ALA A 291 3.69 -9.18 -10.69
CA ALA A 291 3.09 -10.45 -10.28
C ALA A 291 1.59 -10.34 -9.89
N PRO A 292 1.12 -9.27 -9.20
CA PRO A 292 -0.31 -9.08 -8.96
C PRO A 292 -1.10 -8.89 -10.26
N VAL A 293 -0.52 -8.18 -11.25
CA VAL A 293 -1.14 -7.96 -12.57
C VAL A 293 -1.22 -9.28 -13.32
N ASP A 294 -0.14 -10.05 -13.34
CA ASP A 294 -0.08 -11.35 -14.00
C ASP A 294 -1.03 -12.37 -13.36
N SER A 295 -1.15 -12.34 -12.04
CA SER A 295 -2.13 -13.15 -11.32
C SER A 295 -3.57 -12.76 -11.65
N LEU A 296 -3.84 -11.46 -11.77
CA LEU A 296 -5.13 -10.94 -12.20
C LEU A 296 -5.43 -11.32 -13.64
N HIS A 297 -4.47 -11.13 -14.54
CA HIS A 297 -4.55 -11.52 -15.94
C HIS A 297 -4.87 -13.01 -16.09
N ARG A 298 -4.14 -13.88 -15.37
CA ARG A 298 -4.40 -15.32 -15.37
C ARG A 298 -5.80 -15.68 -14.85
N ARG A 299 -6.26 -15.00 -13.78
CA ARG A 299 -7.63 -15.20 -13.25
C ARG A 299 -8.68 -14.72 -14.24
N LEU A 300 -8.45 -13.58 -14.90
CA LEU A 300 -9.35 -13.05 -15.93
C LEU A 300 -9.41 -14.00 -17.15
N LEU A 301 -8.26 -14.50 -17.60
CA LEU A 301 -8.22 -15.49 -18.69
C LEU A 301 -8.91 -16.79 -18.32
N LEU A 302 -8.65 -17.33 -17.14
CA LEU A 302 -9.32 -18.56 -16.65
C LEU A 302 -10.82 -18.33 -16.48
N GLY A 303 -11.22 -17.22 -15.85
CA GLY A 303 -12.62 -16.83 -15.69
C GLY A 303 -13.32 -16.63 -17.03
N GLY A 304 -12.64 -15.97 -17.96
CA GLY A 304 -13.11 -15.79 -19.33
C GLY A 304 -13.26 -17.11 -20.07
N ALA A 305 -12.30 -18.02 -19.96
CA ALA A 305 -12.38 -19.36 -20.57
C ALA A 305 -13.55 -20.18 -19.99
N VAL A 306 -13.73 -20.14 -18.66
CA VAL A 306 -14.87 -20.82 -18.00
C VAL A 306 -16.19 -20.19 -18.45
N ALA A 307 -16.29 -18.86 -18.50
CA ALA A 307 -17.47 -18.17 -18.98
C ALA A 307 -17.77 -18.51 -20.45
N ALA A 308 -16.77 -18.50 -21.34
CA ALA A 308 -16.92 -18.89 -22.72
C ALA A 308 -17.41 -20.34 -22.87
N LEU A 309 -16.88 -21.25 -22.05
CA LEU A 309 -17.34 -22.65 -22.02
C LEU A 309 -18.80 -22.75 -21.57
N LEU A 310 -19.16 -22.06 -20.50
CA LEU A 310 -20.54 -22.07 -19.98
C LEU A 310 -21.52 -21.46 -21.01
N PHE A 311 -21.17 -20.35 -21.64
CA PHE A 311 -21.99 -19.74 -22.68
C PHE A 311 -22.08 -20.62 -23.92
N SER A 312 -21.01 -21.30 -24.30
CA SER A 312 -21.01 -22.26 -25.41
C SER A 312 -21.90 -23.47 -25.11
N LEU A 313 -21.85 -23.99 -23.89
CA LEU A 313 -22.74 -25.08 -23.44
C LEU A 313 -24.20 -24.62 -23.39
N LEU A 314 -24.44 -23.39 -22.92
CA LEU A 314 -25.76 -22.80 -22.90
C LEU A 314 -26.27 -22.57 -24.33
N GLY A 315 -25.45 -22.05 -25.22
CA GLY A 315 -25.77 -21.86 -26.63
C GLY A 315 -26.08 -23.19 -27.34
N TRP A 316 -25.27 -24.22 -27.07
CA TRP A 316 -25.54 -25.57 -27.58
C TRP A 316 -26.85 -26.14 -27.01
N TRP A 317 -27.12 -25.94 -25.73
CA TRP A 317 -28.36 -26.38 -25.09
C TRP A 317 -29.57 -25.66 -25.69
N VAL A 318 -29.50 -24.33 -25.89
CA VAL A 318 -30.55 -23.50 -26.51
C VAL A 318 -30.74 -23.92 -27.98
N ALA A 319 -29.66 -24.08 -28.74
CA ALA A 319 -29.75 -24.54 -30.14
C ALA A 319 -30.41 -25.91 -30.24
N ARG A 320 -30.04 -26.83 -29.35
CA ARG A 320 -30.66 -28.16 -29.28
C ARG A 320 -32.13 -28.10 -28.85
N TRP A 321 -32.45 -27.18 -27.95
CA TRP A 321 -33.81 -26.95 -27.47
C TRP A 321 -34.71 -26.39 -28.58
N ILE A 322 -34.19 -25.43 -29.38
CA ILE A 322 -34.92 -24.83 -30.51
C ILE A 322 -35.09 -25.79 -31.68
N THR A 323 -34.09 -26.63 -31.95
CA THR A 323 -34.12 -27.50 -33.14
C THR A 323 -34.73 -28.88 -32.93
N ARG A 324 -34.85 -29.31 -31.65
CA ARG A 324 -35.48 -30.58 -31.30
C ARG A 324 -36.91 -30.72 -31.83
N PRO A 325 -37.75 -29.69 -31.68
CA PRO A 325 -39.12 -29.72 -32.23
C PRO A 325 -39.19 -29.86 -33.77
N LEU A 326 -38.21 -29.26 -34.48
CA LEU A 326 -38.13 -29.38 -35.92
C LEU A 326 -37.76 -30.82 -36.36
N HIS A 327 -36.95 -31.48 -35.59
CA HIS A 327 -36.58 -32.88 -35.85
C HIS A 327 -37.74 -33.83 -35.56
N ASP A 328 -38.49 -33.54 -34.48
CA ASP A 328 -39.70 -34.27 -34.14
C ASP A 328 -40.81 -34.11 -35.20
N LEU A 329 -41.00 -32.89 -35.75
CA LEU A 329 -41.92 -32.60 -36.84
C LEU A 329 -41.52 -33.35 -38.14
N THR A 330 -40.24 -33.48 -38.45
CA THR A 330 -39.81 -34.29 -39.58
C THR A 330 -40.03 -35.76 -39.36
N GLY A 331 -39.95 -36.22 -38.07
CA GLY A 331 -40.33 -37.60 -37.69
C GLY A 331 -41.83 -37.85 -37.84
N VAL A 332 -42.65 -36.91 -37.40
CA VAL A 332 -44.11 -36.93 -37.53
C VAL A 332 -44.54 -36.89 -38.99
N ALA A 333 -43.93 -35.98 -39.82
CA ALA A 333 -44.21 -35.94 -41.24
C ALA A 333 -43.90 -37.29 -41.93
N ARG A 334 -42.80 -37.95 -41.56
CA ARG A 334 -42.48 -39.29 -42.06
C ARG A 334 -43.45 -40.38 -41.50
N GLY A 335 -43.92 -40.22 -40.27
CA GLY A 335 -44.89 -41.10 -39.66
C GLY A 335 -46.26 -41.00 -40.36
N ILE A 336 -46.67 -39.80 -40.76
CA ILE A 336 -47.88 -39.53 -41.53
C ILE A 336 -47.76 -40.11 -42.94
N GLU A 337 -46.58 -39.96 -43.57
CA GLU A 337 -46.27 -40.55 -44.84
C GLU A 337 -46.27 -42.07 -44.80
N ALA A 338 -45.95 -42.67 -43.64
CA ALA A 338 -45.98 -44.10 -43.36
C ALA A 338 -47.36 -44.61 -42.87
N GLY A 339 -48.41 -43.73 -42.84
CA GLY A 339 -49.79 -44.16 -42.50
C GLY A 339 -50.08 -44.34 -40.99
N TYR A 340 -49.18 -43.92 -40.11
CA TYR A 340 -49.44 -43.94 -38.66
C TYR A 340 -50.09 -42.65 -38.23
N ALA A 341 -51.27 -42.76 -37.57
CA ALA A 341 -51.97 -41.62 -36.97
C ALA A 341 -51.19 -41.12 -35.75
N VAL A 342 -50.16 -40.30 -35.95
CA VAL A 342 -49.39 -39.65 -34.90
C VAL A 342 -49.82 -38.21 -34.80
N LYS A 343 -50.34 -37.82 -33.62
CA LYS A 343 -50.64 -36.39 -33.34
C LYS A 343 -49.34 -35.58 -33.34
N ALA A 344 -49.23 -34.66 -34.24
CA ALA A 344 -48.11 -33.73 -34.29
C ALA A 344 -48.14 -32.78 -33.08
N PRO A 345 -47.06 -32.69 -32.30
CA PRO A 345 -46.95 -31.69 -31.27
C PRO A 345 -46.87 -30.31 -31.95
N ALA A 346 -47.72 -29.39 -31.53
CA ALA A 346 -47.72 -28.05 -32.02
C ALA A 346 -46.59 -27.23 -31.40
N THR A 347 -45.52 -27.05 -32.14
CA THR A 347 -44.49 -26.05 -31.84
C THR A 347 -44.11 -25.34 -33.10
N SER A 348 -44.61 -24.15 -33.35
CA SER A 348 -44.18 -23.30 -34.45
C SER A 348 -43.53 -22.03 -33.94
N ALA A 349 -42.23 -22.02 -33.80
CA ALA A 349 -41.45 -20.82 -33.60
C ALA A 349 -41.07 -20.13 -34.94
N TYR A 350 -41.33 -20.78 -36.09
CA TYR A 350 -40.92 -20.30 -37.43
C TYR A 350 -42.09 -20.25 -38.41
N ARG A 351 -42.12 -19.16 -39.19
CA ARG A 351 -43.18 -18.87 -40.17
C ARG A 351 -43.31 -19.97 -41.23
N GLU A 352 -42.19 -20.61 -41.60
CA GLU A 352 -42.13 -21.70 -42.57
C GLU A 352 -42.73 -22.98 -41.99
N VAL A 353 -42.54 -23.22 -40.71
CA VAL A 353 -43.06 -24.41 -40.03
C VAL A 353 -44.57 -24.19 -39.71
N SER A 354 -44.97 -22.93 -39.48
CA SER A 354 -46.38 -22.63 -39.27
C SER A 354 -47.22 -22.77 -40.57
N LEU A 355 -46.64 -22.49 -41.73
CA LEU A 355 -47.26 -22.73 -43.04
C LEU A 355 -47.46 -24.25 -43.30
N LEU A 356 -46.46 -25.05 -42.93
CA LEU A 356 -46.56 -26.52 -43.04
C LEU A 356 -47.51 -27.10 -41.98
N GLY A 357 -47.46 -26.56 -40.75
CA GLY A 357 -48.37 -26.92 -39.68
C GLY A 357 -49.83 -26.49 -39.94
N ASN A 358 -50.02 -25.34 -40.58
CA ASN A 358 -51.37 -24.88 -40.98
C ASN A 358 -52.00 -25.75 -42.09
N ALA A 359 -51.21 -26.28 -43.00
CA ALA A 359 -51.66 -27.23 -44.00
C ALA A 359 -52.05 -28.60 -43.38
N LEU A 360 -51.35 -29.02 -42.31
CA LEU A 360 -51.66 -30.22 -41.54
C LEU A 360 -52.73 -29.99 -40.51
N ASN A 361 -52.89 -28.75 -40.05
CA ASN A 361 -53.61 -28.41 -38.83
C ASN A 361 -55.03 -27.90 -39.05
N SER A 362 -55.59 -27.91 -40.28
CA SER A 362 -57.00 -27.53 -40.47
C SER A 362 -57.99 -28.45 -39.75
N LEU A 363 -57.53 -29.61 -39.29
CA LEU A 363 -58.31 -30.59 -38.53
C LEU A 363 -58.03 -30.58 -37.02
N VAL A 364 -56.90 -30.02 -36.56
CA VAL A 364 -56.50 -30.07 -35.14
C VAL A 364 -56.45 -28.66 -34.51
N ALA A 365 -56.64 -27.62 -35.36
CA ALA A 365 -56.44 -26.22 -34.98
C ALA A 365 -57.25 -25.72 -33.80
N SER A 366 -58.45 -26.25 -33.56
CA SER A 366 -59.31 -25.78 -32.44
C SER A 366 -58.90 -26.30 -31.06
N LEU A 367 -58.26 -27.48 -31.01
CA LEU A 367 -57.79 -28.05 -29.74
C LEU A 367 -56.38 -27.56 -29.39
N GLN A 368 -55.55 -27.25 -30.41
CA GLN A 368 -54.17 -26.81 -30.21
C GLN A 368 -54.05 -25.32 -29.84
N ALA A 369 -54.98 -24.49 -30.22
CA ALA A 369 -54.97 -23.06 -29.86
C ALA A 369 -55.06 -22.85 -28.34
N GLN A 370 -55.90 -23.63 -27.67
CA GLN A 370 -56.05 -23.54 -26.20
C GLN A 370 -54.80 -24.08 -25.47
N GLU A 371 -54.16 -25.14 -25.99
CA GLU A 371 -52.93 -25.68 -25.36
C GLU A 371 -51.73 -24.76 -25.58
N ALA A 372 -51.65 -24.08 -26.72
CA ALA A 372 -50.56 -23.14 -27.03
C ALA A 372 -50.64 -21.87 -26.14
N GLU A 373 -51.85 -21.39 -25.85
CA GLU A 373 -52.08 -20.22 -24.98
C GLU A 373 -51.72 -20.50 -23.54
N LEU A 374 -52.04 -21.72 -23.06
CA LEU A 374 -51.68 -22.17 -21.70
C LEU A 374 -50.16 -22.32 -21.54
N ARG A 375 -49.46 -22.86 -22.57
CA ARG A 375 -47.99 -23.01 -22.57
C ARG A 375 -47.28 -21.64 -22.63
N HIS A 376 -47.85 -20.69 -23.35
CA HIS A 376 -47.27 -19.34 -23.41
C HIS A 376 -47.35 -18.61 -22.09
N SER A 377 -48.52 -18.76 -21.39
CA SER A 377 -48.69 -18.20 -20.06
C SER A 377 -47.77 -18.80 -19.01
N HIS A 378 -47.53 -20.11 -19.07
CA HIS A 378 -46.61 -20.79 -18.17
C HIS A 378 -45.14 -20.37 -18.41
N ALA A 379 -44.71 -20.28 -19.68
CA ALA A 379 -43.34 -19.87 -20.02
C ALA A 379 -43.06 -18.40 -19.65
N ALA A 380 -44.08 -17.55 -19.73
CA ALA A 380 -43.97 -16.14 -19.31
C ALA A 380 -43.86 -16.00 -17.78
N LEU A 381 -44.55 -16.87 -17.06
CA LEU A 381 -44.53 -16.89 -15.60
C LEU A 381 -43.17 -17.42 -15.08
N GLU A 382 -42.68 -18.49 -15.66
CA GLU A 382 -41.36 -19.07 -15.30
C GLU A 382 -40.20 -18.12 -15.61
N ARG A 383 -40.24 -17.38 -16.74
CA ARG A 383 -39.24 -16.37 -17.04
C ARG A 383 -39.23 -15.25 -15.98
N ARG A 384 -40.40 -14.74 -15.62
CA ARG A 384 -40.53 -13.69 -14.60
C ARG A 384 -40.04 -14.12 -13.22
N VAL A 385 -40.26 -15.37 -12.88
CA VAL A 385 -39.79 -15.94 -11.61
C VAL A 385 -38.26 -16.13 -11.66
N SER A 386 -37.69 -16.61 -12.79
CA SER A 386 -36.26 -16.80 -12.95
C SER A 386 -35.50 -15.47 -12.93
N GLU A 387 -36.00 -14.44 -13.63
CA GLU A 387 -35.37 -13.12 -13.63
C GLU A 387 -35.37 -12.48 -12.23
N ARG A 388 -36.52 -12.56 -11.52
CA ARG A 388 -36.62 -12.04 -10.16
C ARG A 388 -35.74 -12.80 -9.15
N THR A 389 -35.59 -14.11 -9.36
CA THR A 389 -34.77 -14.93 -8.46
C THR A 389 -33.28 -14.70 -8.69
N ALA A 390 -32.87 -14.42 -9.93
CA ALA A 390 -31.50 -14.06 -10.24
C ALA A 390 -31.12 -12.68 -9.67
N GLU A 391 -31.99 -11.67 -9.85
CA GLU A 391 -31.81 -10.32 -9.32
C GLU A 391 -31.70 -10.30 -7.77
N LEU A 392 -32.53 -11.12 -7.12
CA LEU A 392 -32.49 -11.22 -5.65
C LEU A 392 -31.19 -11.86 -5.15
N ARG A 393 -30.69 -12.89 -5.85
CA ARG A 393 -29.44 -13.57 -5.47
C ARG A 393 -28.23 -12.67 -5.63
N GLU A 394 -28.18 -11.88 -6.69
CA GLU A 394 -27.10 -10.92 -6.93
C GLU A 394 -27.04 -9.86 -5.83
N THR A 395 -28.20 -9.28 -5.50
CA THR A 395 -28.27 -8.25 -4.44
C THR A 395 -27.85 -8.77 -3.06
N VAL A 396 -28.24 -10.00 -2.73
CA VAL A 396 -27.87 -10.62 -1.46
C VAL A 396 -26.37 -10.97 -1.41
N ALA A 397 -25.80 -11.37 -2.54
CA ALA A 397 -24.37 -11.68 -2.62
C ALA A 397 -23.52 -10.40 -2.45
N ASP A 398 -23.92 -9.30 -3.09
CA ASP A 398 -23.23 -8.02 -3.00
C ASP A 398 -23.27 -7.44 -1.57
N LEU A 399 -24.41 -7.57 -0.90
CA LEU A 399 -24.55 -7.07 0.47
C LEU A 399 -23.62 -7.81 1.44
N ARG A 400 -23.60 -9.14 1.35
CA ARG A 400 -22.71 -9.96 2.18
C ARG A 400 -21.23 -9.71 1.91
N ALA A 401 -20.85 -9.61 0.63
CA ALA A 401 -19.47 -9.35 0.26
C ALA A 401 -18.97 -7.99 0.78
N ASN A 402 -19.84 -7.00 0.84
CA ASN A 402 -19.48 -5.68 1.36
C ASN A 402 -19.36 -5.70 2.90
N GLU A 403 -20.23 -6.41 3.58
CA GLU A 403 -20.19 -6.55 5.04
C GLU A 403 -18.92 -7.29 5.51
N GLU A 404 -18.60 -8.43 4.85
CA GLU A 404 -17.38 -9.18 5.12
C GLU A 404 -16.10 -8.39 4.81
N ARG A 405 -16.13 -7.61 3.72
CA ARG A 405 -14.99 -6.76 3.33
C ARG A 405 -14.68 -5.70 4.38
N VAL A 406 -15.72 -5.03 4.89
CA VAL A 406 -15.54 -3.99 5.92
C VAL A 406 -15.01 -4.62 7.20
N GLN A 407 -15.57 -5.74 7.61
CA GLN A 407 -15.10 -6.45 8.82
C GLN A 407 -13.65 -6.91 8.67
N THR A 408 -13.30 -7.51 7.53
CA THR A 408 -11.93 -7.96 7.26
C THR A 408 -10.93 -6.81 7.30
N VAL A 409 -11.28 -5.64 6.75
CA VAL A 409 -10.41 -4.46 6.77
C VAL A 409 -10.13 -3.99 8.20
N ILE A 410 -11.13 -4.03 9.05
CA ILE A 410 -10.99 -3.63 10.46
C ILE A 410 -10.15 -4.66 11.24
N ASP A 411 -10.37 -5.94 11.02
CA ASP A 411 -9.68 -7.01 11.74
C ASP A 411 -8.23 -7.19 11.27
N THR A 412 -7.94 -6.92 9.98
CA THR A 412 -6.57 -6.97 9.44
C THR A 412 -5.79 -5.66 9.57
N ALA A 413 -6.40 -4.60 10.11
CA ALA A 413 -5.70 -3.34 10.37
C ALA A 413 -4.50 -3.59 11.28
N GLN A 414 -3.35 -3.01 10.93
CA GLN A 414 -2.10 -3.17 11.71
C GLN A 414 -2.09 -2.37 13.01
N GLU A 415 -3.01 -1.45 13.17
CA GLU A 415 -3.17 -0.66 14.40
C GLU A 415 -4.40 -1.16 15.16
N ALA A 416 -4.34 -1.04 16.47
CA ALA A 416 -5.46 -1.34 17.33
C ALA A 416 -6.64 -0.42 16.98
N PHE A 417 -7.75 -0.99 16.52
CA PHE A 417 -8.98 -0.27 16.23
C PHE A 417 -9.96 -0.42 17.37
N ILE A 418 -10.44 0.69 17.87
CA ILE A 418 -11.43 0.78 18.93
C ILE A 418 -12.58 1.66 18.46
N GLY A 419 -13.79 1.13 18.56
CA GLY A 419 -15.04 1.88 18.44
C GLY A 419 -15.73 2.02 19.80
N MET A 420 -16.37 3.13 20.02
CA MET A 420 -17.23 3.33 21.19
C MET A 420 -18.42 4.20 20.81
N ASP A 421 -19.55 3.99 21.47
CA ASP A 421 -20.69 4.87 21.33
C ASP A 421 -20.46 6.22 22.06
N PHE A 422 -21.45 7.08 22.04
CA PHE A 422 -21.36 8.40 22.65
C PHE A 422 -21.39 8.36 24.19
N ASP A 423 -21.83 7.26 24.76
CA ASP A 423 -21.79 7.02 26.21
C ASP A 423 -20.44 6.47 26.68
N GLY A 424 -19.52 6.21 25.73
CA GLY A 424 -18.19 5.68 26.00
C GLY A 424 -18.15 4.16 26.14
N VAL A 425 -19.20 3.47 25.69
CA VAL A 425 -19.28 2.01 25.69
C VAL A 425 -18.61 1.47 24.43
N ILE A 426 -17.76 0.49 24.58
CA ILE A 426 -17.01 -0.13 23.48
C ILE A 426 -17.95 -0.89 22.55
N THR A 427 -17.97 -0.53 21.27
CA THR A 427 -18.74 -1.16 20.19
C THR A 427 -17.89 -2.00 19.27
N ASP A 428 -16.63 -1.62 19.08
CA ASP A 428 -15.69 -2.29 18.17
C ASP A 428 -14.32 -2.44 18.81
N TRP A 429 -13.70 -3.59 18.55
CA TRP A 429 -12.41 -3.98 19.12
C TRP A 429 -11.76 -5.02 18.22
N ASN A 430 -10.76 -4.66 17.43
CA ASN A 430 -10.12 -5.58 16.49
C ASN A 430 -9.02 -6.43 17.16
N ASP A 431 -8.46 -7.38 16.41
CA ASP A 431 -7.41 -8.29 16.90
C ASP A 431 -6.16 -7.54 17.38
N GLN A 432 -5.82 -6.40 16.77
CA GLN A 432 -4.69 -5.59 17.20
C GLN A 432 -4.97 -4.86 18.53
N ALA A 433 -6.21 -4.48 18.79
CA ALA A 433 -6.60 -3.96 20.09
C ALA A 433 -6.54 -5.05 21.16
N GLU A 434 -6.91 -6.29 20.84
CA GLU A 434 -6.69 -7.44 21.74
C GLU A 434 -5.20 -7.64 22.06
N ALA A 435 -4.34 -7.58 21.04
CA ALA A 435 -2.90 -7.75 21.21
C ALA A 435 -2.25 -6.61 22.01
N LEU A 436 -2.71 -5.37 21.79
CA LEU A 436 -2.14 -4.19 22.45
C LEU A 436 -2.53 -4.09 23.92
N PHE A 437 -3.81 -4.34 24.22
CA PHE A 437 -4.37 -4.13 25.57
C PHE A 437 -4.53 -5.42 26.37
N GLY A 438 -4.42 -6.57 25.73
CA GLY A 438 -4.54 -7.89 26.38
C GLY A 438 -5.97 -8.32 26.68
N TRP A 439 -6.97 -7.53 26.34
CA TRP A 439 -8.38 -7.82 26.50
C TRP A 439 -8.95 -8.49 25.26
N LYS A 440 -9.76 -9.51 25.43
CA LYS A 440 -10.48 -10.14 24.32
C LYS A 440 -11.71 -9.35 23.92
N ARG A 441 -12.01 -9.28 22.62
CA ARG A 441 -13.17 -8.57 22.08
C ARG A 441 -14.47 -8.85 22.84
N PHE A 442 -14.76 -10.11 23.10
CA PHE A 442 -15.98 -10.51 23.79
C PHE A 442 -16.02 -10.10 25.28
N GLU A 443 -14.86 -9.77 25.89
CA GLU A 443 -14.76 -9.30 27.28
C GLU A 443 -15.06 -7.80 27.37
N VAL A 444 -14.73 -7.03 26.34
CA VAL A 444 -14.77 -5.56 26.35
C VAL A 444 -15.97 -4.97 25.63
N LEU A 445 -16.55 -5.68 24.66
CA LEU A 445 -17.76 -5.20 24.01
C LEU A 445 -18.88 -4.97 25.02
N GLY A 446 -19.45 -3.75 24.99
CA GLY A 446 -20.46 -3.35 25.96
C GLY A 446 -19.92 -2.86 27.29
N GLN A 447 -18.58 -2.81 27.49
CA GLN A 447 -17.96 -2.23 28.67
C GLN A 447 -17.56 -0.77 28.45
N SER A 448 -17.38 -0.03 29.54
CA SER A 448 -16.88 1.34 29.48
C SER A 448 -15.42 1.36 29.04
N LEU A 449 -15.10 2.17 28.04
CA LEU A 449 -13.73 2.39 27.59
C LEU A 449 -12.85 2.95 28.71
N ALA A 450 -13.40 3.86 29.50
CA ALA A 450 -12.70 4.48 30.61
C ALA A 450 -12.22 3.45 31.62
N ASP A 451 -13.09 2.53 31.99
CA ASP A 451 -12.79 1.51 33.02
C ASP A 451 -11.89 0.42 32.45
N THR A 452 -11.90 0.22 31.15
CA THR A 452 -11.17 -0.87 30.48
C THR A 452 -9.70 -0.52 30.27
N ILE A 453 -9.40 0.69 29.79
CA ILE A 453 -8.03 1.03 29.36
C ILE A 453 -7.48 2.34 29.95
N LEU A 454 -8.23 3.11 30.70
CA LEU A 454 -7.71 4.37 31.27
C LEU A 454 -7.31 4.22 32.72
N PRO A 455 -6.12 4.74 33.13
CA PRO A 455 -5.77 4.88 34.51
C PRO A 455 -6.80 5.74 35.29
N GLU A 456 -7.08 5.42 36.54
CA GLU A 456 -8.10 6.11 37.38
C GLU A 456 -7.98 7.64 37.31
N ARG A 457 -6.74 8.15 37.32
CA ARG A 457 -6.47 9.60 37.24
C ARG A 457 -6.95 10.26 35.93
N LEU A 458 -7.20 9.50 34.88
CA LEU A 458 -7.63 10.00 33.57
C LEU A 458 -9.12 9.74 33.30
N GLN A 459 -9.74 8.82 34.02
CA GLN A 459 -11.14 8.43 33.81
C GLN A 459 -12.10 9.62 33.97
N THR A 460 -11.95 10.39 35.06
CA THR A 460 -12.80 11.56 35.29
C THR A 460 -12.68 12.58 34.14
N THR A 461 -11.46 12.82 33.64
CA THR A 461 -11.24 13.77 32.55
C THR A 461 -11.88 13.27 31.26
N PHE A 462 -11.82 11.96 31.00
CA PHE A 462 -12.43 11.34 29.84
C PHE A 462 -13.95 11.42 29.91
N VAL A 463 -14.56 11.06 31.02
CA VAL A 463 -16.02 11.15 31.25
C VAL A 463 -16.50 12.59 31.12
N MET A 464 -15.75 13.56 31.62
CA MET A 464 -16.06 14.98 31.44
C MET A 464 -16.01 15.42 29.97
N ALA A 465 -15.04 14.88 29.19
CA ALA A 465 -14.95 15.20 27.78
C ALA A 465 -16.14 14.63 26.97
N LEU A 466 -16.60 13.43 27.30
CA LEU A 466 -17.79 12.86 26.70
C LEU A 466 -19.07 13.62 27.10
N ALA A 467 -19.20 13.96 28.36
CA ALA A 467 -20.33 14.76 28.86
C ALA A 467 -20.35 16.16 28.24
N HIS A 468 -19.19 16.76 27.98
CA HIS A 468 -19.10 18.03 27.27
C HIS A 468 -19.56 17.87 25.81
N PHE A 469 -19.15 16.78 25.15
CA PHE A 469 -19.58 16.46 23.78
C PHE A 469 -21.11 16.24 23.72
N ASP A 470 -21.67 15.52 24.67
CA ASP A 470 -23.12 15.26 24.72
C ASP A 470 -23.94 16.55 24.83
N ILE A 471 -23.43 17.54 25.58
CA ILE A 471 -24.08 18.84 25.77
C ILE A 471 -23.86 19.78 24.59
N THR A 472 -22.65 19.85 24.04
CA THR A 472 -22.24 20.89 23.07
C THR A 472 -22.23 20.40 21.63
N GLY A 473 -22.10 19.07 21.41
CA GLY A 473 -21.83 18.46 20.11
C GLY A 473 -20.41 18.74 19.60
N GLU A 474 -19.56 19.40 20.36
CA GLU A 474 -18.21 19.75 19.97
C GLU A 474 -17.22 18.72 20.50
N ALA A 475 -16.48 18.09 19.58
CA ALA A 475 -15.41 17.14 19.90
C ALA A 475 -14.05 17.74 19.51
N PRO A 476 -13.48 18.67 20.27
CA PRO A 476 -12.22 19.33 19.92
C PRO A 476 -11.04 18.35 19.85
N PHE A 477 -11.19 17.18 20.44
CA PHE A 477 -10.24 16.07 20.38
C PHE A 477 -10.34 15.23 19.10
N ALA A 478 -11.45 15.33 18.37
CA ALA A 478 -11.62 14.59 17.12
C ALA A 478 -10.70 15.16 16.01
N GLY A 479 -10.09 14.26 15.26
CA GLY A 479 -9.21 14.61 14.16
C GLY A 479 -7.77 14.97 14.55
N GLN A 480 -7.46 15.15 15.84
CA GLN A 480 -6.11 15.44 16.33
C GLN A 480 -5.39 14.15 16.75
N LEU A 481 -4.06 14.15 16.57
CA LEU A 481 -3.23 13.07 17.12
C LEU A 481 -3.01 13.33 18.62
N ILE A 482 -3.53 12.46 19.43
CA ILE A 482 -3.49 12.55 20.88
C ILE A 482 -2.50 11.51 21.40
N ARG A 483 -1.62 11.91 22.30
CA ARG A 483 -0.78 10.99 23.07
C ARG A 483 -1.32 10.91 24.49
N ARG A 484 -1.55 9.71 24.97
CA ARG A 484 -2.08 9.46 26.32
C ARG A 484 -1.48 8.20 26.92
N THR A 485 -1.46 8.19 28.23
CA THR A 485 -1.17 6.99 28.99
C THR A 485 -2.45 6.17 29.10
N VAL A 486 -2.36 4.91 28.74
CA VAL A 486 -3.41 3.91 28.88
C VAL A 486 -2.88 2.72 29.66
N MET A 487 -3.77 1.82 30.07
CA MET A 487 -3.42 0.59 30.78
C MET A 487 -3.78 -0.63 29.93
N ASP A 488 -2.96 -1.66 30.02
CA ASP A 488 -3.35 -3.00 29.58
C ASP A 488 -4.18 -3.73 30.65
N ARG A 489 -4.63 -4.93 30.34
CA ARG A 489 -5.38 -5.82 31.24
C ARG A 489 -4.68 -6.09 32.57
N HIS A 490 -3.35 -5.99 32.62
CA HIS A 490 -2.55 -6.25 33.83
C HIS A 490 -2.27 -4.99 34.62
N GLY A 491 -2.84 -3.86 34.22
CA GLY A 491 -2.63 -2.57 34.88
C GLY A 491 -1.30 -1.90 34.55
N LYS A 492 -0.57 -2.40 33.56
CA LYS A 492 0.67 -1.80 33.08
C LYS A 492 0.36 -0.59 32.24
N GLU A 493 0.87 0.55 32.64
CA GLU A 493 0.74 1.80 31.89
C GLU A 493 1.65 1.79 30.65
N MET A 494 1.11 2.27 29.53
CA MET A 494 1.84 2.47 28.29
C MET A 494 1.42 3.78 27.63
N GLN A 495 2.33 4.39 26.90
CA GLN A 495 2.04 5.55 26.07
C GLN A 495 1.50 5.10 24.73
N VAL A 496 0.36 5.64 24.35
CA VAL A 496 -0.22 5.42 23.03
C VAL A 496 -0.49 6.74 22.32
N ALA A 497 -0.42 6.69 21.02
CA ALA A 497 -0.87 7.76 20.15
C ALA A 497 -2.09 7.28 19.36
N PHE A 498 -3.10 8.09 19.28
CA PHE A 498 -4.32 7.78 18.54
C PHE A 498 -4.98 9.03 17.97
N LYS A 499 -5.77 8.84 16.95
CA LYS A 499 -6.59 9.89 16.34
C LYS A 499 -8.05 9.46 16.38
N VAL A 500 -8.87 10.23 17.08
CA VAL A 500 -10.30 9.95 17.18
C VAL A 500 -11.02 10.47 15.94
N SER A 501 -11.85 9.64 15.37
CA SER A 501 -12.80 9.99 14.32
C SER A 501 -14.21 9.95 14.90
N LEU A 502 -14.99 10.98 14.60
CA LEU A 502 -16.40 11.04 14.96
C LEU A 502 -17.24 10.61 13.76
N ILE A 503 -18.04 9.59 13.95
CA ILE A 503 -19.07 9.16 12.99
C ILE A 503 -20.42 9.49 13.61
N ASN A 504 -21.13 10.43 13.00
CA ASN A 504 -22.44 10.86 13.46
C ASN A 504 -23.39 10.92 12.26
N THR A 505 -23.96 9.78 11.94
CA THR A 505 -25.00 9.63 10.91
C THR A 505 -26.32 9.25 11.55
N PRO A 506 -27.47 9.33 10.85
CA PRO A 506 -28.77 8.93 11.42
C PRO A 506 -28.77 7.49 11.97
N ASP A 507 -28.03 6.59 11.30
CA ASP A 507 -28.04 5.16 11.61
C ASP A 507 -26.83 4.71 12.44
N LEU A 508 -25.78 5.53 12.55
CA LEU A 508 -24.55 5.14 13.22
C LEU A 508 -23.94 6.33 13.95
N LYS A 509 -23.83 6.22 15.28
CA LYS A 509 -23.27 7.23 16.16
C LYS A 509 -22.17 6.61 16.96
N LEU A 510 -20.91 6.87 16.59
CA LEU A 510 -19.79 6.34 17.34
C LEU A 510 -18.53 7.22 17.18
N PHE A 511 -17.64 7.10 18.15
CA PHE A 511 -16.26 7.48 18.04
C PHE A 511 -15.43 6.27 17.68
N SER A 512 -14.51 6.43 16.74
CA SER A 512 -13.55 5.38 16.40
C SER A 512 -12.14 5.92 16.46
N ALA A 513 -11.20 5.08 16.81
CA ALA A 513 -9.79 5.46 16.86
C ALA A 513 -8.89 4.30 16.46
N PHE A 514 -7.84 4.63 15.71
CA PHE A 514 -6.67 3.77 15.58
C PHE A 514 -5.65 4.16 16.63
N VAL A 515 -5.20 3.16 17.38
CA VAL A 515 -4.33 3.33 18.53
C VAL A 515 -3.02 2.59 18.28
N ARG A 516 -1.92 3.26 18.51
CA ARG A 516 -0.58 2.67 18.40
C ARG A 516 0.26 2.98 19.63
N PRO A 517 1.11 2.07 20.07
CA PRO A 517 2.05 2.34 21.14
C PRO A 517 3.08 3.38 20.68
N VAL A 518 3.48 4.24 21.61
CA VAL A 518 4.60 5.17 21.39
C VAL A 518 5.80 4.55 22.10
N SER A 519 6.83 4.14 21.36
CA SER A 519 8.11 3.73 21.93
C SER A 519 8.78 4.95 22.56
N GLU A 520 9.42 4.79 23.71
CA GLU A 520 10.13 5.87 24.44
C GLU A 520 11.33 6.46 23.64
N ASP A 521 11.60 5.96 22.43
CA ASP A 521 12.73 6.33 21.58
C ASP A 521 12.33 7.16 20.34
N SER A 522 11.32 8.02 20.44
CA SER A 522 10.97 8.91 19.31
C SER A 522 10.73 10.34 19.77
#